data_7421fc5de49eba57157fe658e950abf0
#
_entry.id   7421fc5de49eba57157fe658e950abf0
#
_cell.length_a   1.000
_cell.length_b   1.000
_cell.length_c   1.000
_cell.angle_alpha   90.00
_cell.angle_beta   90.00
_cell.angle_gamma   90.00
#
_symmetry.space_group_name_H-M   'P 1'
#
loop_
_entity.id
_entity.type
_entity.pdbx_description
1 polymer ?
#
loop_
_entity_poly.entity_id
_entity_poly.type
_entity_poly.pdbx_seq_one_letter_code
_entity_poly.pdbx_strand_id
1 'polypeptide(L)'
;MEPQIVITELEFKSLTQQGYNRIPLMVEAFADLETPLSLYLKLAHHKDGGKYSFLLESVVGGERFGRYSFIGLPARTLLQARGFGDQARTEV
;
A
#
# COMPACT_ATOMS: atom_id res chain seq x y z
N MET A 1 -10.45 -20.50 -2.79
CA MET A 1 -11.45 -19.60 -2.16
C MET A 1 -11.46 -18.26 -2.89
N GLU A 2 -12.62 -17.79 -3.23
CA GLU A 2 -12.75 -16.52 -3.93
C GLU A 2 -12.59 -15.35 -2.96
N PRO A 3 -11.99 -14.23 -3.39
CA PRO A 3 -11.91 -13.03 -2.58
C PRO A 3 -13.30 -12.49 -2.24
N GLN A 4 -13.45 -12.01 -1.02
CA GLN A 4 -14.70 -11.41 -0.56
C GLN A 4 -14.52 -9.90 -0.43
N ILE A 5 -15.43 -9.15 -1.03
CA ILE A 5 -15.43 -7.71 -0.96
C ILE A 5 -16.09 -7.28 0.35
N VAL A 6 -15.37 -6.53 1.17
CA VAL A 6 -15.86 -6.10 2.50
C VAL A 6 -16.77 -4.88 2.38
N ILE A 7 -16.55 -4.03 1.38
CA ILE A 7 -17.41 -2.87 1.13
C ILE A 7 -18.31 -3.16 -0.07
N THR A 8 -19.61 -2.88 0.06
CA THR A 8 -20.56 -3.10 -1.01
C THR A 8 -20.56 -1.95 -2.01
N GLU A 9 -21.09 -2.21 -3.21
CA GLU A 9 -21.24 -1.16 -4.23
C GLU A 9 -22.13 -0.02 -3.74
N LEU A 10 -23.20 -0.34 -3.01
CA LEU A 10 -24.07 0.68 -2.44
C LEU A 10 -23.35 1.56 -1.43
N GLU A 11 -22.55 0.97 -0.57
CA GLU A 11 -21.75 1.73 0.39
C GLU A 11 -20.75 2.63 -0.31
N PHE A 12 -20.09 2.11 -1.34
CA PHE A 12 -19.15 2.88 -2.14
C PHE A 12 -19.83 4.10 -2.79
N LYS A 13 -20.97 3.88 -3.42
CA LYS A 13 -21.73 4.97 -4.05
C LYS A 13 -22.23 5.98 -3.05
N SER A 14 -22.68 5.52 -1.88
CA SER A 14 -23.11 6.40 -0.81
C SER A 14 -21.98 7.33 -0.35
N LEU A 15 -20.77 6.77 -0.18
CA LEU A 15 -19.61 7.56 0.23
C LEU A 15 -19.22 8.59 -0.85
N THR A 16 -19.30 8.22 -2.13
CA THR A 16 -19.01 9.19 -3.19
C THR A 16 -20.02 10.34 -3.21
N GLN A 17 -21.29 10.06 -2.95
CA GLN A 17 -22.31 11.08 -2.87
C GLN A 17 -22.12 12.01 -1.68
N GLN A 18 -21.49 11.55 -0.61
CA GLN A 18 -21.16 12.36 0.56
C GLN A 18 -19.94 13.26 0.34
N GLY A 19 -19.32 13.20 -0.82
CA GLY A 19 -18.19 14.05 -1.16
C GLY A 19 -16.82 13.44 -0.97
N TYR A 20 -16.73 12.18 -0.56
CA TYR A 20 -15.45 11.51 -0.45
C TYR A 20 -14.90 11.18 -1.82
N ASN A 21 -13.67 11.58 -2.08
CA ASN A 21 -12.99 11.31 -3.36
C ASN A 21 -11.92 10.20 -3.23
N ARG A 22 -11.69 9.70 -2.05
CA ARG A 22 -10.78 8.57 -1.78
C ARG A 22 -11.48 7.61 -0.84
N ILE A 23 -11.77 6.42 -1.33
CA ILE A 23 -12.54 5.44 -0.59
C ILE A 23 -11.74 4.14 -0.58
N PRO A 24 -11.38 3.62 0.60
CA PRO A 24 -10.69 2.33 0.68
C PRO A 24 -11.60 1.22 0.20
N LEU A 25 -11.03 0.33 -0.61
CA LEU A 25 -11.67 -0.93 -0.97
C LEU A 25 -10.98 -2.04 -0.20
N MET A 26 -11.76 -2.84 0.49
CA MET A 26 -11.24 -3.95 1.27
C MET A 26 -11.71 -5.26 0.68
N VAL A 27 -10.77 -6.18 0.49
CA VAL A 27 -11.05 -7.50 -0.03
C VAL A 27 -10.40 -8.52 0.89
N GLU A 28 -11.17 -9.53 1.29
CA GLU A 28 -10.63 -10.66 2.02
C GLU A 28 -10.39 -11.81 1.06
N ALA A 29 -9.19 -12.35 1.09
CA ALA A 29 -8.80 -13.45 0.23
C ALA A 29 -7.95 -14.45 0.99
N PHE A 30 -8.05 -15.70 0.60
CA PHE A 30 -7.22 -16.75 1.17
C PHE A 30 -5.81 -16.63 0.58
N ALA A 31 -4.80 -16.50 1.44
CA ALA A 31 -3.43 -16.24 1.00
C ALA A 31 -2.40 -16.98 1.85
N ASP A 32 -2.71 -18.22 2.25
CA ASP A 32 -1.85 -18.98 3.13
C ASP A 32 -0.51 -19.39 2.49
N LEU A 33 -0.40 -19.32 1.17
CA LEU A 33 0.85 -19.56 0.47
C LEU A 33 1.62 -18.29 0.11
N GLU A 34 1.11 -17.13 0.54
CA GLU A 34 1.74 -15.86 0.25
C GLU A 34 2.37 -15.24 1.48
N THR A 35 3.45 -14.50 1.25
CA THR A 35 4.07 -13.66 2.26
C THR A 35 3.96 -12.20 1.82
N PRO A 36 4.19 -11.23 2.73
CA PRO A 36 4.24 -9.83 2.28
C PRO A 36 5.25 -9.61 1.16
N LEU A 37 6.41 -10.26 1.24
CA LEU A 37 7.42 -10.12 0.19
C LEU A 37 6.95 -10.71 -1.14
N SER A 38 6.34 -11.90 -1.13
CA SER A 38 5.86 -12.50 -2.37
C SER A 38 4.77 -11.67 -3.02
N LEU A 39 3.87 -11.09 -2.23
CA LEU A 39 2.85 -10.18 -2.74
C LEU A 39 3.46 -8.90 -3.29
N TYR A 40 4.45 -8.35 -2.61
CA TYR A 40 5.17 -7.16 -3.10
C TYR A 40 5.78 -7.42 -4.47
N LEU A 41 6.46 -8.56 -4.63
CA LEU A 41 7.09 -8.91 -5.90
C LEU A 41 6.07 -9.10 -7.02
N LYS A 42 4.91 -9.65 -6.70
CA LYS A 42 3.87 -9.86 -7.71
C LYS A 42 3.15 -8.58 -8.09
N LEU A 43 2.87 -7.70 -7.13
CA LEU A 43 2.02 -6.54 -7.36
C LEU A 43 2.81 -5.29 -7.75
N ALA A 44 3.95 -5.07 -7.13
CA ALA A 44 4.66 -3.81 -7.28
C ALA A 44 5.90 -3.91 -8.16
N HIS A 45 6.53 -5.07 -8.21
CA HIS A 45 7.83 -5.23 -8.84
C HIS A 45 7.78 -5.73 -10.29
N HIS A 46 6.60 -6.02 -10.82
CA HIS A 46 6.51 -6.61 -12.16
C HIS A 46 6.71 -5.60 -13.31
N LYS A 47 6.52 -4.31 -13.05
CA LYS A 47 6.78 -3.25 -14.02
C LYS A 47 7.91 -2.36 -13.51
N ASP A 48 8.79 -1.95 -14.42
CA ASP A 48 9.89 -1.01 -14.14
C ASP A 48 10.74 -1.43 -12.94
N GLY A 49 10.80 -2.73 -12.64
CA GLY A 49 11.58 -3.25 -11.55
C GLY A 49 11.16 -2.78 -10.16
N GLY A 50 9.89 -2.35 -10.01
CA GLY A 50 9.40 -1.85 -8.73
C GLY A 50 9.86 -0.45 -8.38
N LYS A 51 10.20 0.37 -9.38
CA LYS A 51 10.70 1.72 -9.17
C LYS A 51 9.70 2.57 -8.38
N TYR A 52 10.20 3.23 -7.32
CA TYR A 52 9.38 4.05 -6.42
C TYR A 52 8.23 3.28 -5.78
N SER A 53 8.43 2.01 -5.52
CA SER A 53 7.53 1.20 -4.72
C SER A 53 8.19 0.85 -3.38
N PHE A 54 7.42 0.33 -2.44
CA PHE A 54 7.99 -0.02 -1.15
C PHE A 54 7.21 -1.15 -0.49
N LEU A 55 7.89 -1.81 0.45
CA LEU A 55 7.28 -2.77 1.36
C LEU A 55 7.65 -2.37 2.79
N LEU A 56 6.64 -2.16 3.62
CA LEU A 56 6.81 -1.90 5.04
C LEU A 56 6.23 -3.07 5.83
N GLU A 57 7.05 -3.67 6.67
CA GLU A 57 6.60 -4.73 7.56
C GLU A 57 6.68 -4.25 8.99
N SER A 58 5.66 -4.55 9.79
CA SER A 58 5.66 -4.19 11.19
C SER A 58 6.25 -5.31 12.04
N VAL A 59 6.93 -4.91 13.10
CA VAL A 59 7.46 -5.82 14.11
C VAL A 59 6.91 -5.38 15.45
N VAL A 60 6.37 -6.32 16.22
CA VAL A 60 5.76 -6.03 17.50
C VAL A 60 6.50 -6.77 18.61
N GLY A 61 6.98 -6.00 19.62
CA GLY A 61 7.55 -6.58 20.84
C GLY A 61 8.74 -7.49 20.63
N GLY A 62 9.58 -7.23 19.64
CA GLY A 62 10.71 -8.09 19.34
C GLY A 62 10.34 -9.33 18.53
N GLU A 63 9.09 -9.51 18.21
CA GLU A 63 8.65 -10.58 17.34
C GLU A 63 9.00 -10.27 15.89
N ARG A 64 9.23 -11.32 15.12
CA ARG A 64 9.66 -11.22 13.73
C ARG A 64 8.55 -10.73 12.81
N PHE A 65 7.29 -10.96 13.17
CA PHE A 65 6.14 -10.61 12.34
C PHE A 65 5.18 -9.75 13.13
N GLY A 66 4.83 -8.62 12.57
CA GLY A 66 3.77 -7.79 13.09
C GLY A 66 2.43 -8.15 12.46
N ARG A 67 1.40 -7.40 12.84
CA ARG A 67 0.04 -7.66 12.41
C ARG A 67 -0.22 -7.18 10.98
N TYR A 68 0.41 -6.11 10.56
CA TYR A 68 0.16 -5.49 9.27
C TYR A 68 1.44 -5.28 8.48
N SER A 69 1.28 -5.39 7.16
CA SER A 69 2.32 -4.98 6.22
C SER A 69 1.69 -4.05 5.19
N PHE A 70 2.49 -3.13 4.66
CA PHE A 70 2.03 -2.14 3.70
C PHE A 70 2.86 -2.25 2.44
N ILE A 71 2.19 -2.33 1.30
CA ILE A 71 2.84 -2.36 -0.01
C ILE A 71 2.47 -1.09 -0.74
N GLY A 72 3.49 -0.28 -1.07
CA GLY A 72 3.32 0.89 -1.92
C GLY A 72 3.58 0.50 -3.36
N LEU A 73 2.58 0.68 -4.21
CA LEU A 73 2.72 0.44 -5.63
C LEU A 73 3.53 1.56 -6.29
N PRO A 74 4.10 1.34 -7.50
CA PRO A 74 4.91 2.36 -8.15
C PRO A 74 4.19 3.70 -8.24
N ALA A 75 4.87 4.76 -7.80
CA ALA A 75 4.28 6.08 -7.69
C ALA A 75 4.40 6.88 -8.98
N ARG A 76 3.39 7.70 -9.25
CA ARG A 76 3.44 8.66 -10.37
C ARG A 76 4.18 9.93 -10.01
N THR A 77 4.08 10.31 -8.75
CA THR A 77 4.68 11.54 -8.23
C THR A 77 5.58 11.19 -7.07
N LEU A 78 6.80 11.69 -7.11
CA LEU A 78 7.77 11.49 -6.05
C LEU A 78 8.21 12.85 -5.51
N LEU A 79 8.12 13.00 -4.20
CA LEU A 79 8.64 14.17 -3.50
C LEU A 79 9.90 13.77 -2.77
N GLN A 80 11.01 14.42 -3.07
CA GLN A 80 12.28 14.14 -2.42
C GLN A 80 12.74 15.37 -1.64
N ALA A 81 13.19 15.14 -0.41
CA ALA A 81 13.84 16.15 0.41
C ALA A 81 15.27 15.68 0.68
N ARG A 82 16.24 16.51 0.35
CA ARG A 82 17.66 16.19 0.51
C ARG A 82 18.37 17.29 1.29
N GLY A 83 19.38 16.91 2.06
CA GLY A 83 20.18 17.84 2.83
C GLY A 83 19.76 17.87 4.30
N PHE A 84 20.39 18.74 5.05
CA PHE A 84 20.17 18.87 6.48
C PHE A 84 19.94 20.35 6.85
N GLY A 85 19.00 20.57 7.76
CA GLY A 85 18.72 21.90 8.26
C GLY A 85 18.34 22.89 7.16
N ASP A 86 18.96 24.05 7.14
CA ASP A 86 18.65 25.12 6.18
C ASP A 86 19.07 24.80 4.75
N GLN A 87 19.87 23.76 4.55
CA GLN A 87 20.33 23.34 3.22
C GLN A 87 19.47 22.25 2.61
N ALA A 88 18.42 21.84 3.30
CA ALA A 88 17.52 20.83 2.77
C ALA A 88 16.79 21.34 1.52
N ARG A 89 16.72 20.49 0.52
CA ARG A 89 16.02 20.77 -0.75
C ARG A 89 14.88 19.79 -0.95
N THR A 90 13.79 20.29 -1.47
CA THR A 90 12.63 19.48 -1.80
C THR A 90 12.42 19.47 -3.30
N GLU A 91 12.33 18.28 -3.88
CA GLU A 91 12.12 18.10 -5.32
C GLU A 91 10.90 17.21 -5.54
N VAL A 92 10.16 17.49 -6.60
CA VAL A 92 8.99 16.71 -6.98
C VAL A 92 9.28 15.87 -8.20
#